data_95fe69207470bbf48f74a5583deca5a7
#
_entry.id   95fe69207470bbf48f74a5583deca5a7
#
_cell.length_a   1.000
_cell.length_b   1.000
_cell.length_c   1.000
_cell.angle_alpha   90.00
_cell.angle_beta   90.00
_cell.angle_gamma   90.00
#
_symmetry.space_group_name_H-M   'P 1'
#
loop_
_entity.id
_entity.type
_entity.pdbx_description
1 polymer ?
#
loop_
_entity_poly.entity_id
_entity_poly.type
_entity_poly.pdbx_seq_one_letter_code
_entity_poly.pdbx_strand_id
1 'polypeptide(L)'
;MYKSIQLCLKLALILFMVNGCSGKRPDEIGIDPSGLRGCPKSPNCVSSEAKDEKHAIESFRLKGDPNVSWPLIQDEIALMPRWTIVTATDNYIHVECKSRIFRFIDDLELYFNSSNGIISIRSASRIGYSDFGANRRRVELLRSELRTKQVIE
;
A
#
# COMPACT_ATOMS: atom_id res chain seq x y z
N MET A 1 21.87 -20.45 -39.15
CA MET A 1 21.65 -21.31 -37.96
C MET A 1 22.25 -20.72 -36.71
N TYR A 2 23.51 -20.33 -36.65
CA TYR A 2 24.19 -19.80 -35.44
C TYR A 2 23.59 -18.47 -34.93
N LYS A 3 23.24 -17.52 -35.78
CA LYS A 3 22.63 -16.23 -35.41
C LYS A 3 21.23 -16.38 -34.81
N SER A 4 20.45 -17.37 -35.27
CA SER A 4 19.11 -17.64 -34.73
C SER A 4 19.17 -18.25 -33.32
N ILE A 5 20.17 -19.10 -33.06
CA ILE A 5 20.39 -19.68 -31.73
C ILE A 5 20.84 -18.62 -30.75
N GLN A 6 21.71 -17.71 -31.11
CA GLN A 6 22.14 -16.59 -30.25
C GLN A 6 20.99 -15.61 -29.95
N LEU A 7 20.09 -15.38 -30.91
CA LEU A 7 18.91 -14.54 -30.70
C LEU A 7 17.93 -15.20 -29.73
N CYS A 8 17.68 -16.50 -29.87
CA CYS A 8 16.83 -17.27 -28.94
C CYS A 8 17.43 -17.33 -27.55
N LEU A 9 18.76 -17.50 -27.40
CA LEU A 9 19.41 -17.46 -26.08
C LEU A 9 19.31 -16.07 -25.41
N LYS A 10 19.46 -14.99 -26.16
CA LYS A 10 19.30 -13.62 -25.64
C LYS A 10 17.86 -13.34 -25.24
N LEU A 11 16.86 -13.78 -26.04
CA LEU A 11 15.46 -13.67 -25.71
C LEU A 11 15.10 -14.49 -24.45
N ALA A 12 15.62 -15.71 -24.33
CA ALA A 12 15.40 -16.57 -23.16
C ALA A 12 16.02 -15.96 -21.88
N LEU A 13 17.21 -15.33 -22.00
CA LEU A 13 17.88 -14.67 -20.88
C LEU A 13 17.10 -13.43 -20.41
N ILE A 14 16.48 -12.68 -21.32
CA ILE A 14 15.63 -11.54 -20.99
C ILE A 14 14.33 -12.02 -20.32
N LEU A 15 13.76 -13.13 -20.77
CA LEU A 15 12.55 -13.70 -20.17
C LEU A 15 12.77 -14.22 -18.73
N PHE A 16 13.98 -14.68 -18.40
CA PHE A 16 14.32 -15.17 -17.05
C PHE A 16 14.48 -14.03 -16.02
N MET A 17 14.71 -12.79 -16.45
CA MET A 17 14.89 -11.64 -15.57
C MET A 17 13.56 -11.01 -15.09
N VAL A 18 12.41 -11.49 -15.57
CA VAL A 18 11.08 -10.90 -15.22
C VAL A 18 10.37 -11.61 -14.08
N ASN A 19 10.99 -12.59 -13.41
CA ASN A 19 10.51 -13.06 -12.13
C ASN A 19 10.87 -12.04 -11.05
N GLY A 20 10.13 -10.93 -11.02
CA GLY A 20 10.31 -9.89 -10.03
C GLY A 20 10.18 -10.51 -8.63
N CYS A 21 11.25 -10.45 -7.85
CA CYS A 21 11.18 -10.76 -6.43
C CYS A 21 10.14 -9.84 -5.79
N SER A 22 8.96 -10.37 -5.51
CA SER A 22 7.86 -9.61 -4.89
C SER A 22 8.13 -9.24 -3.43
N GLY A 23 9.32 -9.55 -2.91
CA GLY A 23 9.67 -9.40 -1.50
C GLY A 23 8.84 -10.33 -0.58
N LYS A 24 9.45 -10.84 0.47
CA LYS A 24 8.72 -11.54 1.53
C LYS A 24 7.82 -10.52 2.24
N ARG A 25 6.60 -10.91 2.60
CA ARG A 25 5.75 -10.08 3.46
C ARG A 25 6.50 -9.80 4.76
N PRO A 26 6.63 -8.53 5.20
CA PRO A 26 7.30 -8.20 6.45
C PRO A 26 6.58 -8.82 7.64
N ASP A 27 7.34 -9.35 8.60
CA ASP A 27 6.76 -9.86 9.86
C ASP A 27 6.22 -8.71 10.75
N GLU A 28 6.52 -7.45 10.37
CA GLU A 28 6.15 -6.21 11.07
C GLU A 28 4.87 -5.55 10.54
N ILE A 29 4.02 -6.28 9.82
CA ILE A 29 2.70 -5.80 9.40
C ILE A 29 1.71 -5.96 10.54
N GLY A 30 0.85 -4.97 10.72
CA GLY A 30 -0.20 -4.97 11.73
C GLY A 30 -0.11 -3.82 12.72
N ILE A 31 -0.96 -3.89 13.71
CA ILE A 31 -1.06 -2.92 14.81
C ILE A 31 -0.38 -3.46 16.06
N ASP A 32 0.28 -2.58 16.77
CA ASP A 32 0.78 -2.82 18.13
C ASP A 32 0.05 -1.88 19.12
N PRO A 33 0.33 -1.92 20.43
CA PRO A 33 -0.35 -1.07 21.41
C PRO A 33 -0.22 0.44 21.14
N SER A 34 0.72 0.87 20.31
CA SER A 34 0.92 2.28 19.93
C SER A 34 0.22 2.67 18.63
N GLY A 35 -0.33 1.72 17.87
CA GLY A 35 -0.97 1.93 16.57
C GLY A 35 -0.30 1.18 15.44
N LEU A 36 -0.24 1.79 14.24
CA LEU A 36 0.50 1.23 13.10
C LEU A 36 2.01 1.34 13.33
N ARG A 37 2.74 0.34 12.88
CA ARG A 37 4.21 0.35 13.00
C ARG A 37 4.85 1.50 12.25
N GLY A 38 5.98 2.00 12.76
CA GLY A 38 6.71 3.11 12.16
C GLY A 38 7.28 2.80 10.77
N CYS A 39 7.65 3.85 10.05
CA CYS A 39 8.40 3.73 8.81
C CYS A 39 9.88 3.40 9.08
N PRO A 40 10.54 2.63 8.19
CA PRO A 40 11.99 2.49 8.20
C PRO A 40 12.67 3.83 7.87
N LYS A 41 13.99 3.92 8.05
CA LYS A 41 14.76 5.13 7.71
C LYS A 41 14.79 5.44 6.20
N SER A 42 14.52 4.45 5.35
CA SER A 42 14.48 4.60 3.89
C SER A 42 13.23 5.37 3.43
N PRO A 43 13.32 6.18 2.35
CA PRO A 43 12.23 7.06 1.89
C PRO A 43 11.10 6.32 1.16
N ASN A 44 11.00 5.02 1.27
CA ASN A 44 10.02 4.17 0.58
C ASN A 44 8.79 3.82 1.45
N CYS A 45 8.46 4.69 2.40
CA CYS A 45 7.32 4.54 3.30
C CYS A 45 6.72 5.89 3.64
N VAL A 46 5.40 5.93 3.82
CA VAL A 46 4.67 7.04 4.43
C VAL A 46 3.76 6.52 5.54
N SER A 47 3.56 7.33 6.58
CA SER A 47 2.68 7.00 7.70
C SER A 47 2.06 8.26 8.30
N SER A 48 0.79 8.18 8.66
CA SER A 48 0.12 9.26 9.38
C SER A 48 0.59 9.40 10.85
N GLU A 49 1.36 8.44 11.33
CA GLU A 49 1.94 8.45 12.67
C GLU A 49 3.42 8.87 12.66
N ALA A 50 3.99 9.14 11.47
CA ALA A 50 5.36 9.61 11.34
C ALA A 50 5.51 11.04 11.86
N LYS A 51 6.63 11.28 12.58
CA LYS A 51 6.94 12.59 13.16
C LYS A 51 7.81 13.46 12.26
N ASP A 52 8.46 12.87 11.27
CA ASP A 52 9.32 13.56 10.32
C ASP A 52 8.57 13.81 9.01
N GLU A 53 8.82 14.98 8.38
CA GLU A 53 8.13 15.43 7.18
C GLU A 53 8.28 14.50 5.98
N LYS A 54 9.40 13.78 5.89
CA LYS A 54 9.68 12.88 4.79
C LYS A 54 8.70 11.71 4.73
N HIS A 55 8.35 11.16 5.89
CA HIS A 55 7.44 10.03 6.02
C HIS A 55 6.01 10.46 6.37
N ALA A 56 5.82 11.69 6.85
CA ALA A 56 4.50 12.16 7.27
C ALA A 56 3.51 12.23 6.10
N ILE A 57 2.29 11.78 6.36
CA ILE A 57 1.11 11.95 5.52
C ILE A 57 -0.10 12.17 6.43
N GLU A 58 -1.12 12.86 5.95
CA GLU A 58 -2.32 13.09 6.74
C GLU A 58 -3.12 11.80 6.94
N SER A 59 -3.69 11.61 8.13
CA SER A 59 -4.69 10.58 8.41
C SER A 59 -5.99 10.83 7.64
N PHE A 60 -6.90 9.86 7.58
CA PHE A 60 -8.26 10.11 7.13
C PHE A 60 -9.17 10.33 8.35
N ARG A 61 -10.20 11.13 8.15
CA ARG A 61 -11.29 11.24 9.12
C ARG A 61 -12.54 10.61 8.51
N LEU A 62 -13.07 9.60 9.19
CA LEU A 62 -14.27 8.90 8.74
C LEU A 62 -15.47 9.85 8.81
N LYS A 63 -16.32 9.82 7.78
CA LYS A 63 -17.53 10.61 7.73
C LYS A 63 -18.75 9.72 7.93
N GLY A 64 -19.70 10.19 8.77
CA GLY A 64 -20.94 9.47 9.05
C GLY A 64 -20.81 8.32 10.04
N ASP A 65 -21.71 7.35 9.94
CA ASP A 65 -21.72 6.17 10.81
C ASP A 65 -20.57 5.21 10.47
N PRO A 66 -19.68 4.90 11.43
CA PRO A 66 -18.57 3.97 11.20
C PRO A 66 -19.00 2.58 10.70
N ASN A 67 -20.16 2.09 11.16
CA ASN A 67 -20.67 0.78 10.73
C ASN A 67 -21.07 0.73 9.26
N VAL A 68 -21.30 1.90 8.65
CA VAL A 68 -21.60 2.05 7.22
C VAL A 68 -20.34 2.44 6.46
N SER A 69 -19.62 3.44 6.93
CA SER A 69 -18.51 4.04 6.19
C SER A 69 -17.25 3.16 6.16
N TRP A 70 -16.97 2.39 7.22
CA TRP A 70 -15.80 1.50 7.24
C TRP A 70 -15.88 0.36 6.20
N PRO A 71 -17.02 -0.35 6.04
CA PRO A 71 -17.20 -1.30 4.94
C PRO A 71 -17.07 -0.67 3.54
N LEU A 72 -17.54 0.57 3.34
CA LEU A 72 -17.40 1.26 2.06
C LEU A 72 -15.94 1.53 1.69
N ILE A 73 -15.04 1.70 2.66
CA ILE A 73 -13.60 1.78 2.40
C ILE A 73 -13.08 0.46 1.85
N GLN A 74 -13.53 -0.67 2.39
CA GLN A 74 -13.13 -2.00 1.91
C GLN A 74 -13.62 -2.23 0.47
N ASP A 75 -14.86 -1.85 0.18
CA ASP A 75 -15.44 -1.96 -1.16
C ASP A 75 -14.65 -1.11 -2.17
N GLU A 76 -14.28 0.11 -1.81
CA GLU A 76 -13.49 0.98 -2.67
C GLU A 76 -12.08 0.42 -2.92
N ILE A 77 -11.42 -0.08 -1.89
CA ILE A 77 -10.12 -0.73 -2.02
C ILE A 77 -10.19 -1.96 -2.94
N ALA A 78 -11.27 -2.73 -2.86
CA ALA A 78 -11.49 -3.91 -3.72
C ALA A 78 -11.67 -3.56 -5.20
N LEU A 79 -12.12 -2.33 -5.52
CA LEU A 79 -12.24 -1.83 -6.89
C LEU A 79 -10.90 -1.33 -7.46
N MET A 80 -9.90 -1.06 -6.61
CA MET A 80 -8.61 -0.54 -7.06
C MET A 80 -7.84 -1.57 -7.88
N PRO A 81 -7.34 -1.22 -9.08
CA PRO A 81 -6.63 -2.16 -9.93
C PRO A 81 -5.32 -2.61 -9.30
N ARG A 82 -5.08 -3.94 -9.26
CA ARG A 82 -3.87 -4.58 -8.72
C ARG A 82 -3.68 -4.42 -7.20
N TRP A 83 -4.75 -4.10 -6.48
CA TRP A 83 -4.79 -4.15 -5.04
C TRP A 83 -5.49 -5.42 -4.59
N THR A 84 -5.02 -6.02 -3.51
CA THR A 84 -5.59 -7.24 -2.94
C THR A 84 -5.70 -7.07 -1.43
N ILE A 85 -6.91 -7.11 -0.90
CA ILE A 85 -7.13 -7.13 0.55
C ILE A 85 -6.65 -8.49 1.06
N VAL A 86 -5.71 -8.44 2.01
CA VAL A 86 -5.11 -9.62 2.65
C VAL A 86 -5.79 -9.91 3.97
N THR A 87 -6.08 -8.85 4.72
CA THR A 87 -6.76 -8.90 6.01
C THR A 87 -7.74 -7.74 6.08
N ALA A 88 -8.94 -8.02 6.54
CA ALA A 88 -9.94 -7.01 6.88
C ALA A 88 -10.65 -7.42 8.18
N THR A 89 -10.69 -6.49 9.14
CA THR A 89 -11.39 -6.62 10.41
C THR A 89 -12.25 -5.38 10.66
N ASP A 90 -12.93 -5.31 11.79
CA ASP A 90 -13.77 -4.17 12.16
C ASP A 90 -13.01 -2.86 12.32
N ASN A 91 -11.67 -2.91 12.45
CA ASN A 91 -10.84 -1.72 12.64
C ASN A 91 -9.49 -1.75 11.93
N TYR A 92 -9.18 -2.77 11.14
CA TYR A 92 -7.89 -2.88 10.45
C TYR A 92 -8.05 -3.48 9.06
N ILE A 93 -7.37 -2.89 8.08
CA ILE A 93 -7.26 -3.42 6.71
C ILE A 93 -5.80 -3.46 6.32
N HIS A 94 -5.36 -4.61 5.80
CA HIS A 94 -4.07 -4.77 5.12
C HIS A 94 -4.29 -5.11 3.65
N VAL A 95 -3.61 -4.39 2.78
CA VAL A 95 -3.71 -4.49 1.32
C VAL A 95 -2.34 -4.68 0.70
N GLU A 96 -2.20 -5.64 -0.19
CA GLU A 96 -1.05 -5.77 -1.07
C GLU A 96 -1.30 -5.00 -2.37
N CYS A 97 -0.45 -4.03 -2.67
CA CYS A 97 -0.55 -3.16 -3.84
C CYS A 97 0.57 -3.50 -4.82
N LYS A 98 0.21 -4.06 -6.00
CA LYS A 98 1.19 -4.49 -7.00
C LYS A 98 1.49 -3.41 -8.03
N SER A 99 2.76 -3.10 -8.24
CA SER A 99 3.19 -2.15 -9.26
C SER A 99 2.90 -2.67 -10.69
N ARG A 100 2.67 -1.75 -11.64
CA ARG A 100 2.23 -2.10 -13.00
C ARG A 100 3.29 -2.83 -13.81
N ILE A 101 4.54 -2.37 -13.76
CA ILE A 101 5.62 -2.83 -14.64
C ILE A 101 6.44 -3.93 -13.97
N PHE A 102 7.08 -3.61 -12.86
CA PHE A 102 8.01 -4.53 -12.19
C PHE A 102 7.32 -5.51 -11.25
N ARG A 103 6.00 -5.35 -11.04
CA ARG A 103 5.16 -6.20 -10.18
C ARG A 103 5.65 -6.27 -8.72
N PHE A 104 6.37 -5.24 -8.26
CA PHE A 104 6.74 -5.09 -6.85
C PHE A 104 5.47 -5.01 -6.01
N ILE A 105 5.52 -5.57 -4.81
CA ILE A 105 4.44 -5.51 -3.84
C ILE A 105 4.81 -4.52 -2.75
N ASP A 106 3.91 -3.57 -2.55
CA ASP A 106 3.94 -2.64 -1.42
C ASP A 106 2.77 -2.97 -0.49
N ASP A 107 2.93 -2.70 0.79
CA ASP A 107 1.89 -2.88 1.78
C ASP A 107 1.20 -1.54 2.07
N LEU A 108 -0.13 -1.56 2.09
CA LEU A 108 -0.97 -0.47 2.56
C LEU A 108 -1.77 -0.96 3.75
N GLU A 109 -1.70 -0.22 4.85
CA GLU A 109 -2.38 -0.52 6.11
C GLU A 109 -3.26 0.65 6.52
N LEU A 110 -4.48 0.35 6.94
CA LEU A 110 -5.42 1.31 7.52
C LEU A 110 -5.83 0.79 8.89
N TYR A 111 -5.78 1.66 9.89
CA TYR A 111 -6.24 1.36 11.24
C TYR A 111 -7.26 2.42 11.70
N PHE A 112 -8.48 1.98 11.95
CA PHE A 112 -9.56 2.83 12.40
C PHE A 112 -9.61 2.90 13.93
N ASN A 113 -9.46 4.09 14.48
CA ASN A 113 -9.65 4.37 15.89
C ASN A 113 -11.07 4.90 16.12
N SER A 114 -11.94 4.04 16.60
CA SER A 114 -13.36 4.34 16.82
C SER A 114 -13.61 5.43 17.88
N SER A 115 -12.66 5.67 18.78
CA SER A 115 -12.82 6.67 19.86
C SER A 115 -12.74 8.12 19.34
N ASN A 116 -12.08 8.36 18.21
CA ASN A 116 -11.88 9.70 17.63
C ASN A 116 -12.26 9.84 16.16
N GLY A 117 -12.70 8.75 15.51
CA GLY A 117 -13.09 8.73 14.11
C GLY A 117 -11.93 8.87 13.12
N ILE A 118 -10.69 8.68 13.57
CA ILE A 118 -9.47 8.81 12.76
C ILE A 118 -9.08 7.44 12.22
N ILE A 119 -8.65 7.43 10.95
CA ILE A 119 -8.04 6.29 10.29
C ILE A 119 -6.56 6.60 10.12
N SER A 120 -5.72 5.92 10.87
CA SER A 120 -4.27 5.93 10.67
C SER A 120 -3.93 5.14 9.42
N ILE A 121 -2.90 5.61 8.69
CA ILE A 121 -2.50 5.01 7.40
C ILE A 121 -1.00 4.83 7.37
N ARG A 122 -0.58 3.69 6.83
CA ARG A 122 0.81 3.41 6.48
C ARG A 122 0.87 2.79 5.10
N SER A 123 1.80 3.23 4.27
CA SER A 123 2.10 2.58 2.99
C SER A 123 3.61 2.45 2.82
N ALA A 124 4.10 1.23 2.59
CA ALA A 124 5.53 0.94 2.56
C ALA A 124 5.88 -0.07 1.47
N SER A 125 7.02 0.14 0.81
CA SER A 125 7.55 -0.83 -0.13
C SER A 125 8.32 -1.93 0.58
N ARG A 126 8.14 -3.18 0.16
CA ARG A 126 8.86 -4.35 0.71
C ARG A 126 10.32 -4.38 0.32
N ILE A 127 10.66 -3.82 -0.84
CA ILE A 127 12.01 -3.84 -1.40
C ILE A 127 12.40 -2.47 -1.93
N GLY A 128 13.71 -2.25 -2.03
CA GLY A 128 14.29 -1.03 -2.57
C GLY A 128 14.45 0.07 -1.51
N TYR A 129 15.38 0.99 -1.79
CA TYR A 129 15.64 2.13 -0.91
C TYR A 129 14.66 3.28 -1.14
N SER A 130 14.26 3.52 -2.40
CA SER A 130 13.31 4.57 -2.78
C SER A 130 12.19 4.02 -3.65
N ASP A 131 10.98 4.50 -3.42
CA ASP A 131 9.77 4.20 -4.19
C ASP A 131 9.40 5.32 -5.18
N PHE A 132 10.24 6.36 -5.29
CA PHE A 132 9.95 7.57 -6.09
C PHE A 132 8.60 8.22 -5.75
N GLY A 133 8.15 8.13 -4.51
CA GLY A 133 6.89 8.67 -4.02
C GLY A 133 5.64 7.82 -4.37
N ALA A 134 5.81 6.57 -4.76
CA ALA A 134 4.69 5.69 -5.12
C ALA A 134 3.73 5.46 -3.94
N ASN A 135 4.26 5.28 -2.73
CA ASN A 135 3.45 5.08 -1.53
C ASN A 135 2.61 6.32 -1.21
N ARG A 136 3.18 7.52 -1.28
CA ARG A 136 2.44 8.78 -1.08
C ARG A 136 1.33 8.94 -2.11
N ARG A 137 1.64 8.78 -3.40
CA ARG A 137 0.62 8.87 -4.47
C ARG A 137 -0.50 7.85 -4.30
N ARG A 138 -0.21 6.65 -3.80
CA ARG A 138 -1.20 5.61 -3.50
C ARG A 138 -2.19 6.06 -2.44
N VAL A 139 -1.69 6.60 -1.34
CA VAL A 139 -2.53 7.10 -0.24
C VAL A 139 -3.39 8.27 -0.71
N GLU A 140 -2.80 9.21 -1.46
CA GLU A 140 -3.55 10.36 -1.97
C GLU A 140 -4.59 9.97 -3.03
N LEU A 141 -4.32 8.95 -3.85
CA LEU A 141 -5.31 8.39 -4.76
C LEU A 141 -6.50 7.82 -3.97
N LEU A 142 -6.26 6.98 -2.96
CA LEU A 142 -7.33 6.44 -2.12
C LEU A 142 -8.10 7.55 -1.42
N ARG A 143 -7.40 8.57 -0.88
CA ARG A 143 -8.03 9.75 -0.27
C ARG A 143 -8.99 10.44 -1.24
N SER A 144 -8.57 10.67 -2.47
CA SER A 144 -9.39 11.32 -3.52
C SER A 144 -10.65 10.53 -3.82
N GLU A 145 -10.55 9.21 -3.97
CA GLU A 145 -11.71 8.34 -4.24
C GLU A 145 -12.69 8.32 -3.07
N LEU A 146 -12.18 8.15 -1.84
CA LEU A 146 -13.03 8.14 -0.66
C LEU A 146 -13.72 9.48 -0.38
N ARG A 147 -13.04 10.62 -0.67
CA ARG A 147 -13.66 11.96 -0.60
C ARG A 147 -14.74 12.14 -1.66
N THR A 148 -14.50 11.70 -2.87
CA THR A 148 -15.49 11.77 -3.97
C THR A 148 -16.76 11.00 -3.60
N LYS A 149 -16.63 9.89 -2.89
CA LYS A 149 -17.74 9.09 -2.38
C LYS A 149 -18.28 9.56 -1.04
N GLN A 150 -17.73 10.64 -0.49
CA GLN A 150 -18.10 11.20 0.82
C GLN A 150 -17.98 10.23 2.00
N VAL A 151 -17.07 9.28 1.91
CA VAL A 151 -16.77 8.29 2.98
C VAL A 151 -15.84 8.89 4.03
N ILE A 152 -14.99 9.82 3.62
CA ILE A 152 -14.10 10.60 4.51
C ILE A 152 -14.27 12.10 4.28
N GLU A 153 -13.75 12.91 5.24
CA GLU A 153 -13.71 14.38 5.15
C GLU A 153 -12.67 14.87 4.14
#